data_6ef66a76dd21174be54977b25749d5f1
#
_entry.id   6ef66a76dd21174be54977b25749d5f1
#
_cell.length_a   1.000
_cell.length_b   1.000
_cell.length_c   1.000
_cell.angle_alpha   90.00
_cell.angle_beta   90.00
_cell.angle_gamma   90.00
#
_symmetry.space_group_name_H-M   'P 1'
#
loop_
_entity.id
_entity.type
_entity.pdbx_description
1 polymer ?
#
loop_
_entity_poly.entity_id
_entity_poly.type
_entity_poly.pdbx_seq_one_letter_code
_entity_poly.pdbx_strand_id
1 'polypeptide(L)'
;MAGYVGEFRAAPILIEMMKREEGIQGGFQTGIATYHEGKIYYAKITGDTDRLTALTNAASLPGNIGIMHSRSNSGGLDEWAHPFVSERDGVLKSAYIANGGQGYFKQFRDKLERRAEELISLGYNMRSRDRFETAYPTLSDGTCVHMTDIMCQEIQFNMDSGLDGAAAMDKAFHDLPGELAGLLLSLAEPEHITFSRSNMPLFVGFSSHGAYIASTALAFPEDADRVAQIPSLTSGRLHKDSYTLIPYKTPIASMGQINDRITAEAYDIIVDLLREGNKGCADLYTAIYPLFDGYDYYDAEPLTYNIMQTLMKEGRLRTEIIRRPGKLEGITAPQNRYWLVK
;
A
#
# COMPACT_ATOMS: atom_id res chain seq x y z
N MET A 1 3.13 -1.66 1.33
CA MET A 1 2.14 -1.60 2.43
C MET A 1 2.00 -2.97 3.06
N ALA A 2 1.72 -2.98 4.38
CA ALA A 2 1.64 -4.21 5.17
C ALA A 2 0.51 -4.13 6.19
N GLY A 3 -0.05 -5.28 6.58
CA GLY A 3 -1.03 -5.43 7.66
C GLY A 3 -0.84 -6.75 8.41
N TYR A 4 -1.25 -6.77 9.66
CA TYR A 4 -1.21 -7.94 10.54
C TYR A 4 -2.45 -8.02 11.42
N VAL A 5 -2.98 -9.22 11.55
CA VAL A 5 -4.06 -9.59 12.49
C VAL A 5 -3.64 -10.87 13.21
N GLY A 6 -3.48 -10.86 14.53
CA GLY A 6 -3.01 -12.08 15.19
C GLY A 6 -3.02 -12.03 16.72
N GLU A 7 -2.20 -12.87 17.32
CA GLU A 7 -2.07 -13.00 18.78
C GLU A 7 -1.04 -12.04 19.37
N PHE A 8 -0.02 -11.71 18.57
CA PHE A 8 1.07 -10.87 19.05
C PHE A 8 0.81 -9.39 18.78
N ARG A 9 1.57 -8.54 19.44
CA ARG A 9 1.52 -7.11 19.18
C ARG A 9 1.89 -6.81 17.73
N ALA A 10 1.02 -6.05 17.04
CA ALA A 10 1.17 -5.81 15.60
C ALA A 10 2.38 -4.94 15.25
N ALA A 11 2.71 -3.94 16.08
CA ALA A 11 3.73 -2.95 15.73
C ALA A 11 5.11 -3.56 15.45
N PRO A 12 5.70 -4.47 16.27
CA PRO A 12 6.99 -5.08 15.95
C PRO A 12 6.97 -5.89 14.66
N ILE A 13 5.89 -6.64 14.41
CA ILE A 13 5.73 -7.48 13.21
C ILE A 13 5.67 -6.60 11.96
N LEU A 14 4.86 -5.55 11.98
CA LEU A 14 4.71 -4.63 10.87
C LEU A 14 6.00 -3.88 10.55
N ILE A 15 6.77 -3.50 11.58
CA ILE A 15 8.08 -2.88 11.42
C ILE A 15 9.04 -3.81 10.67
N GLU A 16 9.11 -5.08 11.07
CA GLU A 16 9.96 -6.08 10.37
C GLU A 16 9.50 -6.32 8.93
N MET A 17 8.20 -6.43 8.70
CA MET A 17 7.65 -6.54 7.35
C MET A 17 8.01 -5.31 6.49
N MET A 18 7.87 -4.12 7.05
CA MET A 18 8.14 -2.89 6.31
C MET A 18 9.63 -2.71 5.99
N LYS A 19 10.54 -3.07 6.88
CA LYS A 19 11.99 -3.06 6.61
C LYS A 19 12.37 -3.96 5.43
N ARG A 20 11.67 -5.07 5.24
CA ARG A 20 11.86 -5.96 4.07
C ARG A 20 11.30 -5.33 2.79
N GLU A 21 10.18 -4.60 2.88
CA GLU A 21 9.50 -3.99 1.74
C GLU A 21 10.15 -2.69 1.25
N GLU A 22 10.64 -1.86 2.16
CA GLU A 22 11.23 -0.54 1.84
C GLU A 22 12.40 -0.61 0.85
N GLY A 23 13.18 -1.67 0.89
CA GLY A 23 14.26 -1.88 -0.07
C GLY A 23 13.75 -2.12 -1.50
N ILE A 24 12.54 -2.61 -1.66
CA ILE A 24 11.87 -2.82 -2.95
C ILE A 24 11.30 -1.51 -3.45
N GLN A 25 10.47 -0.85 -2.62
CA GLN A 25 9.90 0.48 -2.84
C GLN A 25 9.71 1.19 -1.49
N GLY A 26 9.53 2.52 -1.50
CA GLY A 26 9.24 3.29 -0.29
C GLY A 26 10.46 3.87 0.41
N GLY A 27 10.36 4.07 1.72
CA GLY A 27 11.42 4.57 2.59
C GLY A 27 11.49 6.10 2.71
N PHE A 28 10.54 6.86 2.15
CA PHE A 28 10.60 8.33 2.18
C PHE A 28 9.57 8.98 3.09
N GLN A 29 8.42 8.36 3.28
CA GLN A 29 7.42 8.75 4.29
C GLN A 29 6.79 7.48 4.80
N THR A 30 6.90 7.24 6.10
CA THR A 30 6.54 5.96 6.70
C THR A 30 5.62 6.18 7.90
N GLY A 31 4.65 5.29 8.07
CA GLY A 31 3.82 5.32 9.25
C GLY A 31 2.99 4.06 9.44
N ILE A 32 2.51 3.92 10.65
CA ILE A 32 1.83 2.75 11.18
C ILE A 32 0.57 3.17 11.92
N ALA A 33 -0.47 2.36 11.84
CA ALA A 33 -1.64 2.43 12.74
C ALA A 33 -1.94 1.06 13.33
N THR A 34 -2.39 1.06 14.59
CA THR A 34 -2.85 -0.14 15.30
C THR A 34 -4.19 0.12 15.99
N TYR A 35 -4.96 -0.93 16.21
CA TYR A 35 -6.18 -0.89 17.00
C TYR A 35 -5.98 -1.58 18.35
N HIS A 36 -6.44 -0.94 19.43
CA HIS A 36 -6.43 -1.50 20.77
C HIS A 36 -7.55 -0.91 21.62
N GLU A 37 -8.34 -1.75 22.29
CA GLU A 37 -9.36 -1.37 23.28
C GLU A 37 -10.24 -0.18 22.86
N GLY A 38 -10.84 -0.26 21.66
CA GLY A 38 -11.77 0.77 21.18
C GLY A 38 -11.09 2.04 20.65
N LYS A 39 -9.78 2.03 20.40
CA LYS A 39 -9.03 3.18 19.90
C LYS A 39 -8.08 2.80 18.77
N ILE A 40 -7.89 3.73 17.85
CA ILE A 40 -6.84 3.68 16.84
C ILE A 40 -5.67 4.55 17.33
N TYR A 41 -4.48 3.97 17.29
CA TYR A 41 -3.21 4.63 17.58
C TYR A 41 -2.42 4.70 16.28
N TYR A 42 -1.71 5.79 16.04
CA TYR A 42 -0.84 5.88 14.87
C TYR A 42 0.39 6.73 15.12
N ALA A 43 1.42 6.50 14.32
CA ALA A 43 2.62 7.31 14.22
C ALA A 43 3.03 7.37 12.76
N LYS A 44 3.52 8.53 12.30
CA LYS A 44 4.01 8.72 10.94
C LYS A 44 5.08 9.79 10.89
N ILE A 45 5.97 9.70 9.90
CA ILE A 45 7.11 10.60 9.74
C ILE A 45 7.59 10.65 8.29
N THR A 46 8.24 11.73 7.95
CA THR A 46 9.08 11.83 6.75
C THR A 46 10.38 11.07 7.00
N GLY A 47 10.60 9.99 6.26
CA GLY A 47 11.73 9.07 6.40
C GLY A 47 11.32 7.62 6.33
N ASP A 48 12.27 6.74 6.55
CA ASP A 48 12.10 5.29 6.54
C ASP A 48 11.65 4.71 7.90
N THR A 49 11.48 3.40 7.94
CA THR A 49 11.08 2.67 9.16
C THR A 49 12.08 2.84 10.29
N ASP A 50 13.38 2.91 10.03
CA ASP A 50 14.38 3.13 11.07
C ASP A 50 14.22 4.51 11.70
N ARG A 51 13.99 5.56 10.89
CA ARG A 51 13.70 6.90 11.36
C ARG A 51 12.37 6.97 12.14
N LEU A 52 11.31 6.30 11.64
CA LEU A 52 10.04 6.23 12.35
C LEU A 52 10.21 5.64 13.75
N THR A 53 10.92 4.53 13.86
CA THR A 53 11.12 3.85 15.15
C THR A 53 12.04 4.62 16.10
N ALA A 54 13.01 5.35 15.56
CA ALA A 54 13.96 6.14 16.36
C ALA A 54 13.36 7.43 16.93
N LEU A 55 12.43 8.07 16.19
CA LEU A 55 11.93 9.41 16.51
C LEU A 55 10.47 9.45 16.97
N THR A 56 9.77 8.32 16.97
CA THR A 56 8.37 8.23 17.39
C THR A 56 8.14 7.04 18.34
N ASN A 57 6.92 6.92 18.84
CA ASN A 57 6.51 5.77 19.65
C ASN A 57 6.03 4.57 18.81
N ALA A 58 6.26 4.52 17.51
CA ALA A 58 5.75 3.50 16.59
C ALA A 58 5.99 2.06 17.09
N ALA A 59 7.20 1.76 17.56
CA ALA A 59 7.58 0.42 18.04
C ALA A 59 6.82 0.00 19.32
N SER A 60 6.25 0.93 20.06
CA SER A 60 5.53 0.67 21.31
C SER A 60 4.01 0.77 21.18
N LEU A 61 3.47 1.02 20.00
CA LEU A 61 2.02 1.09 19.80
C LEU A 61 1.35 -0.21 20.25
N PRO A 62 0.22 -0.11 21.00
CA PRO A 62 -0.49 -1.28 21.52
C PRO A 62 -1.33 -1.95 20.43
N GLY A 63 -1.86 -3.13 20.74
CA GLY A 63 -2.80 -3.86 19.89
C GLY A 63 -2.15 -4.93 19.02
N ASN A 64 -2.98 -5.83 18.58
CA ASN A 64 -2.61 -7.02 17.82
C ASN A 64 -3.19 -7.03 16.39
N ILE A 65 -3.76 -5.90 15.99
CA ILE A 65 -4.20 -5.62 14.61
C ILE A 65 -3.59 -4.28 14.20
N GLY A 66 -3.04 -4.20 12.99
CA GLY A 66 -2.45 -2.96 12.49
C GLY A 66 -2.14 -2.99 11.01
N ILE A 67 -1.88 -1.79 10.49
CA ILE A 67 -1.47 -1.53 9.11
C ILE A 67 -0.27 -0.59 9.10
N MET A 68 0.61 -0.73 8.12
CA MET A 68 1.81 0.07 7.96
C MET A 68 2.10 0.33 6.49
N HIS A 69 2.63 1.50 6.19
CA HIS A 69 2.98 1.88 4.83
C HIS A 69 4.27 2.69 4.80
N SER A 70 5.06 2.47 3.77
CA SER A 70 6.21 3.28 3.45
C SER A 70 6.09 3.79 2.02
N ARG A 71 6.02 5.10 1.87
CA ARG A 71 5.66 5.80 0.64
C ARG A 71 6.89 6.08 -0.22
N SER A 72 6.66 6.15 -1.53
CA SER A 72 7.65 6.62 -2.51
C SER A 72 7.94 8.12 -2.38
N ASN A 73 9.02 8.58 -3.02
CA ASN A 73 9.51 9.96 -2.99
C ASN A 73 8.65 10.91 -3.85
N SER A 74 7.43 11.22 -3.44
CA SER A 74 6.47 12.03 -4.19
C SER A 74 6.13 13.39 -3.57
N GLY A 75 6.87 13.82 -2.52
CA GLY A 75 6.75 15.13 -1.88
C GLY A 75 5.90 15.15 -0.62
N GLY A 76 5.76 16.31 0.00
CA GLY A 76 5.07 16.54 1.27
C GLY A 76 5.92 16.17 2.51
N LEU A 77 5.44 16.57 3.68
CA LEU A 77 6.06 16.29 4.98
C LEU A 77 5.30 15.18 5.72
N ASP A 78 5.37 15.16 7.04
CA ASP A 78 4.85 14.09 7.89
C ASP A 78 3.34 13.83 7.68
N GLU A 79 2.55 14.89 7.46
CA GLU A 79 1.11 14.73 7.20
C GLU A 79 0.81 14.08 5.84
N TRP A 80 1.79 14.01 4.95
CA TRP A 80 1.68 13.29 3.67
C TRP A 80 2.11 11.81 3.77
N ALA A 81 2.61 11.37 4.93
CA ALA A 81 2.83 9.95 5.19
C ALA A 81 1.49 9.24 5.47
N HIS A 82 1.39 7.99 5.02
CA HIS A 82 0.32 7.09 5.47
C HIS A 82 0.59 6.65 6.93
N PRO A 83 -0.45 6.26 7.69
CA PRO A 83 -1.85 6.21 7.31
C PRO A 83 -2.48 7.61 7.27
N PHE A 84 -3.49 7.76 6.42
CA PHE A 84 -4.47 8.83 6.54
C PHE A 84 -5.56 8.38 7.51
N VAL A 85 -6.10 9.33 8.26
CA VAL A 85 -7.06 9.02 9.31
C VAL A 85 -8.32 9.88 9.17
N SER A 86 -9.47 9.29 9.44
CA SER A 86 -10.72 10.03 9.56
C SER A 86 -11.09 10.19 11.01
N GLU A 87 -11.34 11.43 11.43
CA GLU A 87 -11.74 11.81 12.77
C GLU A 87 -13.10 12.47 12.75
N ARG A 88 -14.01 12.00 13.60
CA ARG A 88 -15.33 12.57 13.79
C ARG A 88 -15.58 12.77 15.28
N ASP A 89 -16.02 13.96 15.67
CA ASP A 89 -16.34 14.32 17.06
C ASP A 89 -15.19 14.05 18.04
N GLY A 90 -13.93 14.30 17.61
CA GLY A 90 -12.73 14.07 18.41
C GLY A 90 -12.31 12.60 18.56
N VAL A 91 -12.95 11.69 17.79
CA VAL A 91 -12.64 10.26 17.80
C VAL A 91 -12.12 9.82 16.43
N LEU A 92 -10.95 9.17 16.40
CA LEU A 92 -10.44 8.52 15.20
C LEU A 92 -11.34 7.33 14.85
N LYS A 93 -12.05 7.41 13.74
CA LYS A 93 -12.99 6.38 13.27
C LYS A 93 -12.31 5.33 12.43
N SER A 94 -11.37 5.75 11.58
CA SER A 94 -10.63 4.86 10.69
C SER A 94 -9.21 5.35 10.41
N ALA A 95 -8.36 4.41 10.00
CA ALA A 95 -7.05 4.65 9.43
C ALA A 95 -6.93 3.86 8.12
N TYR A 96 -6.40 4.51 7.08
CA TYR A 96 -6.36 3.97 5.73
C TYR A 96 -4.97 4.14 5.11
N ILE A 97 -4.50 3.10 4.43
CA ILE A 97 -3.29 3.11 3.63
C ILE A 97 -3.59 2.56 2.23
N ALA A 98 -2.88 3.05 1.22
CA ALA A 98 -3.12 2.58 -0.14
C ALA A 98 -1.90 2.67 -1.05
N ASN A 99 -1.90 1.87 -2.10
CA ASN A 99 -1.05 1.98 -3.27
C ASN A 99 -1.88 2.47 -4.45
N GLY A 100 -1.37 3.49 -5.13
CA GLY A 100 -1.93 4.06 -6.35
C GLY A 100 -0.83 4.61 -7.23
N GLY A 101 -1.18 5.10 -8.40
CA GLY A 101 -0.22 5.65 -9.35
C GLY A 101 -0.63 7.03 -9.85
N GLN A 102 0.32 7.98 -9.89
CA GLN A 102 0.06 9.32 -10.41
C GLN A 102 -0.49 9.30 -11.85
N GLY A 103 -0.01 8.38 -12.69
CA GLY A 103 -0.53 8.19 -14.05
C GLY A 103 -1.99 7.79 -14.08
N TYR A 104 -2.45 7.08 -13.06
CA TYR A 104 -3.83 6.61 -12.95
C TYR A 104 -4.77 7.71 -12.45
N PHE A 105 -4.50 8.33 -11.32
CA PHE A 105 -5.43 9.30 -10.73
C PHE A 105 -5.44 10.68 -11.43
N LYS A 106 -4.40 11.05 -12.17
CA LYS A 106 -4.34 12.30 -12.93
C LYS A 106 -5.54 12.51 -13.85
N GLN A 107 -6.02 11.45 -14.48
CA GLN A 107 -7.19 11.51 -15.36
C GLN A 107 -8.50 11.79 -14.61
N PHE A 108 -8.51 11.62 -13.29
CA PHE A 108 -9.68 11.86 -12.43
C PHE A 108 -9.50 13.09 -11.53
N ARG A 109 -8.47 13.90 -11.75
CA ARG A 109 -8.10 15.02 -10.88
C ARG A 109 -9.28 15.94 -10.55
N ASP A 110 -9.99 16.43 -11.56
CA ASP A 110 -11.12 17.33 -11.37
C ASP A 110 -12.27 16.72 -10.54
N LYS A 111 -12.46 15.41 -10.68
CA LYS A 111 -13.46 14.67 -9.89
C LYS A 111 -13.03 14.57 -8.44
N LEU A 112 -11.76 14.28 -8.19
CA LEU A 112 -11.16 14.21 -6.86
C LEU A 112 -11.19 15.57 -6.16
N GLU A 113 -10.86 16.66 -6.85
CA GLU A 113 -10.91 18.04 -6.33
C GLU A 113 -12.32 18.42 -5.89
N ARG A 114 -13.31 18.23 -6.77
CA ARG A 114 -14.73 18.53 -6.42
C ARG A 114 -15.20 17.68 -5.23
N ARG A 115 -14.86 16.40 -5.20
CA ARG A 115 -15.29 15.53 -4.09
C ARG A 115 -14.60 15.89 -2.78
N ALA A 116 -13.34 16.29 -2.80
CA ALA A 116 -12.64 16.79 -1.61
C ALA A 116 -13.32 18.02 -1.01
N GLU A 117 -13.69 19.01 -1.84
CA GLU A 117 -14.43 20.20 -1.39
C GLU A 117 -15.79 19.83 -0.79
N GLU A 118 -16.52 18.91 -1.41
CA GLU A 118 -17.80 18.43 -0.89
C GLU A 118 -17.62 17.75 0.47
N LEU A 119 -16.66 16.83 0.62
CA LEU A 119 -16.37 16.16 1.89
C LEU A 119 -15.99 17.15 2.98
N ILE A 120 -15.18 18.17 2.67
CA ILE A 120 -14.84 19.24 3.61
C ILE A 120 -16.11 19.99 4.06
N SER A 121 -17.01 20.31 3.13
CA SER A 121 -18.28 20.98 3.45
C SER A 121 -19.19 20.16 4.36
N LEU A 122 -19.06 18.81 4.30
CA LEU A 122 -19.76 17.85 5.15
C LEU A 122 -19.02 17.57 6.49
N GLY A 123 -17.91 18.28 6.73
CA GLY A 123 -17.14 18.20 7.97
C GLY A 123 -16.11 17.06 8.02
N TYR A 124 -15.74 16.48 6.88
CA TYR A 124 -14.61 15.54 6.78
C TYR A 124 -13.33 16.34 6.56
N ASN A 125 -12.33 16.12 7.43
CA ASN A 125 -11.14 16.94 7.46
C ASN A 125 -9.96 16.30 6.70
N MET A 126 -9.45 16.99 5.68
CA MET A 126 -8.23 16.61 4.96
C MET A 126 -7.01 17.09 5.73
N ARG A 127 -6.23 16.17 6.32
CA ARG A 127 -5.06 16.53 7.12
C ARG A 127 -3.81 16.78 6.28
N SER A 128 -3.78 16.29 5.05
CA SER A 128 -2.66 16.47 4.13
C SER A 128 -2.65 17.81 3.40
N ARG A 129 -3.50 18.77 3.77
CA ARG A 129 -3.53 20.11 3.14
C ARG A 129 -2.18 20.80 3.28
N ASP A 130 -1.61 21.21 2.13
CA ASP A 130 -0.30 21.87 2.07
C ASP A 130 -0.21 22.76 0.84
N ARG A 131 0.86 23.55 0.70
CA ARG A 131 1.09 24.46 -0.43
C ARG A 131 2.46 24.20 -1.06
N PHE A 132 2.48 23.35 -2.08
CA PHE A 132 3.64 23.14 -2.94
C PHE A 132 3.20 22.71 -4.34
N GLU A 133 4.07 22.89 -5.32
CA GLU A 133 3.80 22.44 -6.69
C GLU A 133 3.74 20.91 -6.77
N THR A 134 2.63 20.39 -7.24
CA THR A 134 2.38 18.96 -7.29
C THR A 134 1.35 18.57 -8.35
N ALA A 135 1.34 17.30 -8.73
CA ALA A 135 0.33 16.70 -9.58
C ALA A 135 -0.93 16.25 -8.81
N TYR A 136 -0.92 16.32 -7.48
CA TYR A 136 -2.05 15.94 -6.64
C TYR A 136 -3.21 16.95 -6.76
N PRO A 137 -4.45 16.53 -6.36
CA PRO A 137 -5.61 17.42 -6.35
C PRO A 137 -5.36 18.72 -5.58
N THR A 138 -5.89 19.83 -6.11
CA THR A 138 -5.74 21.16 -5.51
C THR A 138 -7.11 21.75 -5.23
N LEU A 139 -7.32 22.20 -4.00
CA LEU A 139 -8.56 22.81 -3.55
C LEU A 139 -8.70 24.25 -4.07
N SER A 140 -9.90 24.80 -3.99
CA SER A 140 -10.24 26.17 -4.45
C SER A 140 -9.43 27.26 -3.74
N ASP A 141 -8.95 27.01 -2.51
CA ASP A 141 -8.08 27.92 -1.77
C ASP A 141 -6.57 27.82 -2.15
N GLY A 142 -6.26 26.99 -3.14
CA GLY A 142 -4.91 26.76 -3.64
C GLY A 142 -4.06 25.80 -2.79
N THR A 143 -4.64 25.11 -1.79
CA THR A 143 -3.95 24.02 -1.07
C THR A 143 -4.09 22.72 -1.84
N CYS A 144 -3.01 21.93 -1.93
CA CYS A 144 -3.07 20.57 -2.44
C CYS A 144 -3.40 19.56 -1.32
N VAL A 145 -3.99 18.44 -1.70
CA VAL A 145 -4.32 17.35 -0.79
C VAL A 145 -3.87 16.01 -1.36
N HIS A 146 -3.46 15.10 -0.49
CA HIS A 146 -3.10 13.76 -0.92
C HIS A 146 -4.35 12.98 -1.33
N MET A 147 -4.29 12.30 -2.46
CA MET A 147 -5.41 11.52 -2.98
C MET A 147 -5.90 10.46 -2.00
N THR A 148 -4.99 9.77 -1.30
CA THR A 148 -5.36 8.76 -0.30
C THR A 148 -6.06 9.37 0.92
N ASP A 149 -5.82 10.65 1.24
CA ASP A 149 -6.59 11.36 2.27
C ASP A 149 -8.05 11.56 1.81
N ILE A 150 -8.25 11.98 0.56
CA ILE A 150 -9.60 12.08 -0.03
C ILE A 150 -10.30 10.72 0.04
N MET A 151 -9.62 9.64 -0.36
CA MET A 151 -10.17 8.28 -0.32
C MET A 151 -10.50 7.82 1.11
N CYS A 152 -9.65 8.14 2.09
CA CYS A 152 -9.91 7.84 3.50
C CYS A 152 -11.21 8.49 3.98
N GLN A 153 -11.41 9.78 3.66
CA GLN A 153 -12.63 10.49 4.03
C GLN A 153 -13.86 9.99 3.26
N GLU A 154 -13.71 9.63 1.98
CA GLU A 154 -14.80 9.04 1.18
C GLU A 154 -15.24 7.68 1.73
N ILE A 155 -14.29 6.82 2.09
CA ILE A 155 -14.58 5.51 2.71
C ILE A 155 -15.35 5.73 4.02
N GLN A 156 -14.88 6.66 4.88
CA GLN A 156 -15.56 6.95 6.13
C GLN A 156 -16.96 7.53 5.90
N PHE A 157 -17.14 8.42 4.93
CA PHE A 157 -18.45 8.95 4.54
C PHE A 157 -19.42 7.83 4.12
N ASN A 158 -18.93 6.87 3.33
CA ASN A 158 -19.72 5.71 2.92
C ASN A 158 -20.10 4.83 4.12
N MET A 159 -19.19 4.62 5.08
CA MET A 159 -19.47 3.89 6.32
C MET A 159 -20.48 4.63 7.21
N ASP A 160 -20.32 5.94 7.37
CA ASP A 160 -21.28 6.78 8.12
C ASP A 160 -22.67 6.78 7.46
N SER A 161 -22.74 6.49 6.16
CA SER A 161 -23.98 6.31 5.39
C SER A 161 -24.58 4.89 5.50
N GLY A 162 -23.97 4.00 6.31
CA GLY A 162 -24.50 2.68 6.65
C GLY A 162 -23.91 1.51 5.84
N LEU A 163 -22.85 1.73 5.05
CA LEU A 163 -22.12 0.63 4.42
C LEU A 163 -21.11 0.01 5.39
N ASP A 164 -20.87 -1.31 5.28
CA ASP A 164 -19.73 -1.94 5.92
C ASP A 164 -18.41 -1.53 5.22
N GLY A 165 -17.27 -1.79 5.85
CA GLY A 165 -15.96 -1.35 5.36
C GLY A 165 -15.65 -1.87 3.96
N ALA A 166 -15.98 -3.11 3.65
CA ALA A 166 -15.72 -3.70 2.32
C ALA A 166 -16.59 -3.03 1.23
N ALA A 167 -17.87 -2.84 1.51
CA ALA A 167 -18.79 -2.14 0.59
C ALA A 167 -18.44 -0.66 0.46
N ALA A 168 -17.99 -0.01 1.54
CA ALA A 168 -17.57 1.37 1.55
C ALA A 168 -16.31 1.58 0.69
N MET A 169 -15.32 0.68 0.79
CA MET A 169 -14.11 0.69 -0.05
C MET A 169 -14.45 0.40 -1.52
N ASP A 170 -15.25 -0.64 -1.79
CA ASP A 170 -15.71 -0.97 -3.15
C ASP A 170 -16.37 0.25 -3.82
N LYS A 171 -17.31 0.88 -3.13
CA LYS A 171 -17.98 2.09 -3.62
C LYS A 171 -17.00 3.24 -3.85
N ALA A 172 -16.08 3.51 -2.92
CA ALA A 172 -15.10 4.57 -3.04
C ALA A 172 -14.16 4.34 -4.25
N PHE A 173 -13.72 3.11 -4.49
CA PHE A 173 -12.89 2.74 -5.64
C PHE A 173 -13.62 2.92 -6.98
N HIS A 174 -14.94 2.70 -7.01
CA HIS A 174 -15.76 2.93 -8.21
C HIS A 174 -16.08 4.40 -8.43
N ASP A 175 -16.46 5.11 -7.37
CA ASP A 175 -16.86 6.51 -7.48
C ASP A 175 -15.67 7.46 -7.67
N LEU A 176 -14.55 7.14 -7.04
CA LEU A 176 -13.32 7.93 -7.11
C LEU A 176 -12.13 7.02 -7.46
N PRO A 177 -11.98 6.61 -8.72
CA PRO A 177 -10.95 5.67 -9.11
C PRO A 177 -9.55 6.30 -9.02
N GLY A 178 -9.08 6.52 -7.80
CA GLY A 178 -7.81 7.15 -7.46
C GLY A 178 -6.78 6.19 -6.88
N GLU A 179 -7.23 5.04 -6.34
CA GLU A 179 -6.39 4.02 -5.72
C GLU A 179 -6.55 2.68 -6.42
N LEU A 180 -5.56 1.82 -6.26
CA LEU A 180 -5.48 0.52 -6.93
C LEU A 180 -5.38 -0.65 -5.96
N ALA A 181 -4.97 -0.42 -4.72
CA ALA A 181 -5.07 -1.33 -3.58
C ALA A 181 -5.06 -0.54 -2.28
N GLY A 182 -5.83 -0.97 -1.27
CA GLY A 182 -5.91 -0.30 0.02
C GLY A 182 -6.21 -1.23 1.18
N LEU A 183 -5.78 -0.82 2.40
CA LEU A 183 -6.09 -1.48 3.68
C LEU A 183 -6.72 -0.46 4.63
N LEU A 184 -7.75 -0.89 5.33
CA LEU A 184 -8.53 -0.08 6.27
C LEU A 184 -8.54 -0.74 7.65
N LEU A 185 -8.24 0.05 8.69
CA LEU A 185 -8.61 -0.21 10.07
C LEU A 185 -9.81 0.66 10.42
N SER A 186 -10.84 0.08 11.03
CA SER A 186 -12.04 0.81 11.44
C SER A 186 -12.44 0.50 12.87
N LEU A 187 -12.89 1.51 13.62
CA LEU A 187 -13.50 1.30 14.94
C LEU A 187 -14.82 0.55 14.86
N ALA A 188 -15.54 0.66 13.76
CA ALA A 188 -16.80 -0.04 13.54
C ALA A 188 -16.60 -1.55 13.30
N GLU A 189 -15.41 -1.94 12.82
CA GLU A 189 -15.07 -3.33 12.46
C GLU A 189 -13.68 -3.69 13.01
N PRO A 190 -13.51 -3.79 14.35
CA PRO A 190 -12.19 -3.84 14.97
C PRO A 190 -11.49 -5.21 14.91
N GLU A 191 -12.17 -6.26 14.44
CA GLU A 191 -11.67 -7.64 14.50
C GLU A 191 -10.91 -8.09 13.25
N HIS A 192 -10.82 -7.22 12.23
CA HIS A 192 -10.18 -7.55 10.96
C HIS A 192 -9.59 -6.32 10.28
N ILE A 193 -8.76 -6.56 9.28
CA ILE A 193 -8.36 -5.56 8.30
C ILE A 193 -9.26 -5.70 7.08
N THR A 194 -9.95 -4.63 6.70
CA THR A 194 -10.66 -4.59 5.43
C THR A 194 -9.68 -4.20 4.32
N PHE A 195 -9.80 -4.85 3.17
CA PHE A 195 -8.97 -4.54 2.00
C PHE A 195 -9.80 -4.40 0.73
N SER A 196 -9.25 -3.69 -0.23
CA SER A 196 -9.77 -3.62 -1.59
C SER A 196 -8.61 -3.60 -2.58
N ARG A 197 -8.73 -4.34 -3.68
CA ARG A 197 -7.74 -4.44 -4.74
C ARG A 197 -8.37 -4.30 -6.10
N SER A 198 -7.94 -3.30 -6.87
CA SER A 198 -8.18 -3.25 -8.30
C SER A 198 -7.16 -4.15 -9.03
N ASN A 199 -5.93 -3.70 -9.23
CA ASN A 199 -4.90 -4.46 -9.94
C ASN A 199 -3.50 -4.40 -9.30
N MET A 200 -3.22 -3.45 -8.39
CA MET A 200 -1.92 -3.41 -7.70
C MET A 200 -1.68 -4.69 -6.87
N PRO A 201 -0.43 -5.12 -6.69
CA PRO A 201 -0.13 -6.36 -5.97
C PRO A 201 -0.64 -6.33 -4.53
N LEU A 202 -1.29 -7.43 -4.12
CA LEU A 202 -1.71 -7.65 -2.74
C LEU A 202 -1.69 -9.15 -2.45
N PHE A 203 -0.99 -9.56 -1.39
CA PHE A 203 -0.79 -10.94 -0.97
C PHE A 203 -1.25 -11.12 0.46
N VAL A 204 -1.76 -12.31 0.78
CA VAL A 204 -2.01 -12.76 2.15
C VAL A 204 -1.10 -13.91 2.49
N GLY A 205 -0.74 -14.01 3.76
CA GLY A 205 0.03 -15.10 4.33
C GLY A 205 -0.49 -15.46 5.71
N PHE A 206 -0.28 -16.70 6.15
CA PHE A 206 -0.73 -17.18 7.45
C PHE A 206 0.40 -17.90 8.17
N SER A 207 0.41 -17.76 9.49
CA SER A 207 1.22 -18.57 10.41
C SER A 207 0.33 -19.14 11.51
N SER A 208 0.94 -19.84 12.46
CA SER A 208 0.20 -20.37 13.63
C SER A 208 -0.34 -19.28 14.56
N HIS A 209 0.19 -18.05 14.50
CA HIS A 209 -0.15 -16.97 15.42
C HIS A 209 -0.85 -15.77 14.75
N GLY A 210 -1.08 -15.81 13.44
CA GLY A 210 -1.78 -14.71 12.78
C GLY A 210 -1.72 -14.73 11.26
N ALA A 211 -2.33 -13.70 10.69
CA ALA A 211 -2.41 -13.47 9.26
C ALA A 211 -1.71 -12.16 8.89
N TYR A 212 -1.11 -12.17 7.73
CA TYR A 212 -0.38 -11.06 7.11
C TYR A 212 -1.02 -10.67 5.80
N ILE A 213 -0.96 -9.39 5.47
CA ILE A 213 -1.32 -8.88 4.15
C ILE A 213 -0.27 -7.85 3.74
N ALA A 214 0.22 -7.91 2.50
CA ALA A 214 1.23 -6.97 2.02
C ALA A 214 1.22 -6.81 0.50
N SER A 215 1.86 -5.76 0.00
CA SER A 215 2.07 -5.53 -1.43
C SER A 215 2.90 -6.63 -2.09
N THR A 216 3.73 -7.32 -1.32
CA THR A 216 4.55 -8.42 -1.80
C THR A 216 4.72 -9.49 -0.70
N ALA A 217 4.71 -10.75 -1.11
CA ALA A 217 5.01 -11.85 -0.21
C ALA A 217 6.47 -11.86 0.31
N LEU A 218 7.37 -11.10 -0.33
CA LEU A 218 8.75 -10.91 0.13
C LEU A 218 8.83 -10.18 1.48
N ALA A 219 7.77 -9.46 1.86
CA ALA A 219 7.66 -8.78 3.15
C ALA A 219 7.31 -9.73 4.31
N PHE A 220 6.75 -10.89 4.02
CA PHE A 220 6.26 -11.79 5.07
C PHE A 220 7.38 -12.39 5.92
N PRO A 221 7.12 -12.63 7.21
CA PRO A 221 7.98 -13.43 8.07
C PRO A 221 8.20 -14.84 7.50
N GLU A 222 9.30 -15.48 7.91
CA GLU A 222 9.67 -16.83 7.41
C GLU A 222 8.67 -17.92 7.81
N ASP A 223 7.93 -17.71 8.88
CA ASP A 223 6.90 -18.62 9.38
C ASP A 223 5.55 -18.48 8.66
N ALA A 224 5.42 -17.58 7.70
CA ALA A 224 4.27 -17.53 6.81
C ALA A 224 4.30 -18.70 5.82
N ASP A 225 3.54 -19.73 6.11
CA ASP A 225 3.57 -21.02 5.38
C ASP A 225 2.50 -21.11 4.28
N ARG A 226 1.39 -20.41 4.42
CA ARG A 226 0.28 -20.38 3.44
C ARG A 226 0.21 -18.99 2.82
N VAL A 227 0.70 -18.85 1.61
CA VAL A 227 0.76 -17.59 0.89
C VAL A 227 -0.09 -17.65 -0.36
N ALA A 228 -0.93 -16.64 -0.57
CA ALA A 228 -1.76 -16.48 -1.76
C ALA A 228 -1.81 -15.02 -2.21
N GLN A 229 -1.93 -14.82 -3.52
CA GLN A 229 -2.23 -13.50 -4.07
C GLN A 229 -3.74 -13.26 -4.01
N ILE A 230 -4.15 -12.10 -3.51
CA ILE A 230 -5.55 -11.66 -3.59
C ILE A 230 -5.91 -11.46 -5.06
N PRO A 231 -7.04 -12.00 -5.55
CA PRO A 231 -7.50 -11.74 -6.91
C PRO A 231 -7.71 -10.24 -7.18
N SER A 232 -7.48 -9.81 -8.41
CA SER A 232 -7.85 -8.46 -8.85
C SER A 232 -9.35 -8.24 -8.78
N LEU A 233 -9.79 -6.97 -8.73
CA LEU A 233 -11.19 -6.55 -8.68
C LEU A 233 -11.95 -7.22 -7.51
N THR A 234 -11.34 -7.16 -6.32
CA THR A 234 -11.87 -7.83 -5.14
C THR A 234 -11.67 -6.97 -3.89
N SER A 235 -12.73 -6.85 -3.10
CA SER A 235 -12.67 -6.40 -1.70
C SER A 235 -12.73 -7.60 -0.75
N GLY A 236 -12.44 -7.40 0.52
CA GLY A 236 -12.57 -8.47 1.51
C GLY A 236 -12.11 -8.07 2.90
N ARG A 237 -12.05 -9.07 3.76
CA ARG A 237 -11.64 -8.94 5.16
C ARG A 237 -10.59 -9.98 5.49
N LEU A 238 -9.52 -9.55 6.16
CA LEU A 238 -8.49 -10.42 6.70
C LEU A 238 -8.72 -10.61 8.20
N HIS A 239 -8.97 -11.82 8.61
CA HIS A 239 -9.06 -12.26 10.00
C HIS A 239 -7.77 -12.98 10.39
N LYS A 240 -7.60 -13.29 11.68
CA LYS A 240 -6.42 -13.96 12.22
C LYS A 240 -6.03 -15.26 11.50
N ASP A 241 -7.01 -16.05 11.06
CA ASP A 241 -6.84 -17.40 10.53
C ASP A 241 -7.50 -17.64 9.16
N SER A 242 -8.17 -16.62 8.64
CA SER A 242 -8.95 -16.70 7.41
C SER A 242 -9.07 -15.35 6.70
N TYR A 243 -9.55 -15.38 5.48
CA TYR A 243 -9.95 -14.17 4.76
C TYR A 243 -11.19 -14.42 3.94
N THR A 244 -11.95 -13.36 3.69
CA THR A 244 -13.12 -13.38 2.80
C THR A 244 -12.83 -12.59 1.53
N LEU A 245 -13.40 -13.02 0.42
CA LEU A 245 -13.30 -12.34 -0.87
C LEU A 245 -14.69 -11.92 -1.34
N ILE A 246 -14.81 -10.68 -1.78
CA ILE A 246 -16.02 -10.07 -2.32
C ILE A 246 -15.65 -9.49 -3.69
N PRO A 247 -15.88 -10.23 -4.80
CA PRO A 247 -15.58 -9.73 -6.13
C PRO A 247 -16.38 -8.46 -6.45
N TYR A 248 -15.73 -7.51 -7.14
CA TYR A 248 -16.43 -6.32 -7.63
C TYR A 248 -17.57 -6.71 -8.57
N LYS A 249 -18.70 -6.02 -8.47
CA LYS A 249 -19.84 -6.25 -9.34
C LYS A 249 -19.58 -5.79 -10.77
N THR A 250 -18.77 -4.74 -10.92
CA THR A 250 -18.38 -4.16 -12.21
C THR A 250 -16.88 -3.89 -12.21
N PRO A 251 -16.17 -4.10 -13.32
CA PRO A 251 -14.75 -3.73 -13.41
C PRO A 251 -14.60 -2.20 -13.43
N ILE A 252 -13.60 -1.68 -12.72
CA ILE A 252 -13.27 -0.24 -12.68
C ILE A 252 -12.07 0.13 -13.56
N ALA A 253 -11.32 -0.87 -14.01
CA ALA A 253 -10.16 -0.70 -14.87
C ALA A 253 -10.08 -1.85 -15.88
N SER A 254 -9.45 -1.58 -17.03
CA SER A 254 -9.07 -2.65 -17.95
C SER A 254 -7.96 -3.48 -17.32
N MET A 255 -8.19 -4.78 -17.21
CA MET A 255 -7.21 -5.72 -16.66
C MET A 255 -6.54 -6.48 -17.79
N GLY A 256 -5.21 -6.42 -17.83
CA GLY A 256 -4.42 -7.32 -18.64
C GLY A 256 -4.53 -8.76 -18.14
N GLN A 257 -4.40 -9.70 -19.06
CA GLN A 257 -4.36 -11.12 -18.68
C GLN A 257 -2.91 -11.61 -18.78
N ILE A 258 -2.34 -12.00 -17.65
CA ILE A 258 -1.08 -12.72 -17.62
C ILE A 258 -1.34 -14.13 -18.13
N ASN A 259 -0.58 -14.55 -19.13
CA ASN A 259 -0.65 -15.88 -19.72
C ASN A 259 0.75 -16.51 -19.79
N ASP A 260 0.84 -17.78 -20.19
CA ASP A 260 2.10 -18.52 -20.20
C ASP A 260 3.16 -17.84 -21.09
N ARG A 261 2.79 -17.22 -22.23
CA ARG A 261 3.71 -16.50 -23.09
C ARG A 261 4.29 -15.28 -22.39
N ILE A 262 3.43 -14.42 -21.82
CA ILE A 262 3.87 -13.22 -21.08
C ILE A 262 4.76 -13.63 -19.91
N THR A 263 4.39 -14.68 -19.19
CA THR A 263 5.16 -15.18 -18.04
C THR A 263 6.55 -15.65 -18.44
N ALA A 264 6.66 -16.42 -19.53
CA ALA A 264 7.93 -16.92 -20.03
C ALA A 264 8.83 -15.77 -20.54
N GLU A 265 8.29 -14.88 -21.38
CA GLU A 265 9.04 -13.72 -21.89
C GLU A 265 9.50 -12.78 -20.76
N ALA A 266 8.64 -12.52 -19.76
CA ALA A 266 8.99 -11.72 -18.59
C ALA A 266 10.11 -12.38 -17.76
N TYR A 267 10.04 -13.69 -17.57
CA TYR A 267 11.08 -14.44 -16.86
C TYR A 267 12.44 -14.30 -17.56
N ASP A 268 12.50 -14.50 -18.88
CA ASP A 268 13.73 -14.39 -19.65
C ASP A 268 14.32 -12.98 -19.59
N ILE A 269 13.49 -11.93 -19.77
CA ILE A 269 13.91 -10.53 -19.68
C ILE A 269 14.48 -10.22 -18.30
N ILE A 270 13.79 -10.62 -17.24
CA ILE A 270 14.22 -10.35 -15.86
C ILE A 270 15.52 -11.10 -15.54
N VAL A 271 15.63 -12.37 -15.92
CA VAL A 271 16.85 -13.17 -15.71
C VAL A 271 18.04 -12.56 -16.47
N ASP A 272 17.87 -12.10 -17.70
CA ASP A 272 18.94 -11.46 -18.47
C ASP A 272 19.40 -10.16 -17.81
N LEU A 273 18.47 -9.31 -17.36
CA LEU A 273 18.81 -8.09 -16.61
C LEU A 273 19.56 -8.40 -15.31
N LEU A 274 19.15 -9.43 -14.59
CA LEU A 274 19.80 -9.84 -13.34
C LEU A 274 21.20 -10.43 -13.58
N ARG A 275 21.49 -11.02 -14.75
CA ARG A 275 22.84 -11.42 -15.18
C ARG A 275 23.76 -10.23 -15.39
N GLU A 276 23.27 -9.14 -15.92
CA GLU A 276 24.01 -7.88 -16.01
C GLU A 276 24.34 -7.33 -14.61
N GLY A 277 23.48 -7.61 -13.62
CA GLY A 277 23.62 -7.22 -12.22
C GLY A 277 23.23 -5.79 -11.90
N ASN A 278 23.21 -5.48 -10.62
CA ASN A 278 22.91 -4.15 -10.06
C ASN A 278 21.57 -3.55 -10.53
N LYS A 279 20.51 -4.35 -10.56
CA LYS A 279 19.17 -3.90 -10.93
C LYS A 279 18.32 -3.65 -9.69
N GLY A 280 17.56 -2.56 -9.68
CA GLY A 280 16.49 -2.32 -8.73
C GLY A 280 15.19 -3.00 -9.20
N CYS A 281 14.21 -3.13 -8.31
CA CYS A 281 12.93 -3.73 -8.67
C CYS A 281 12.22 -2.94 -9.79
N ALA A 282 12.31 -1.60 -9.75
CA ALA A 282 11.76 -0.75 -10.80
C ALA A 282 12.39 -0.99 -12.18
N ASP A 283 13.69 -1.28 -12.24
CA ASP A 283 14.36 -1.60 -13.51
C ASP A 283 13.76 -2.87 -14.12
N LEU A 284 13.42 -3.85 -13.28
CA LEU A 284 12.88 -5.14 -13.71
C LEU A 284 11.44 -5.03 -14.23
N TYR A 285 10.53 -4.44 -13.45
CA TYR A 285 9.14 -4.37 -13.90
C TYR A 285 8.94 -3.40 -15.06
N THR A 286 9.72 -2.30 -15.14
CA THR A 286 9.66 -1.38 -16.28
C THR A 286 10.10 -2.06 -17.57
N ALA A 287 11.09 -2.94 -17.51
CA ALA A 287 11.56 -3.65 -18.69
C ALA A 287 10.52 -4.59 -19.31
N ILE A 288 9.59 -5.09 -18.52
CA ILE A 288 8.52 -5.97 -19.00
C ILE A 288 7.22 -5.25 -19.34
N TYR A 289 7.09 -3.93 -19.11
CA TYR A 289 5.90 -3.15 -19.50
C TYR A 289 5.47 -3.36 -20.96
N PRO A 290 6.39 -3.44 -21.96
CA PRO A 290 5.98 -3.67 -23.34
C PRO A 290 5.21 -4.98 -23.60
N LEU A 291 5.32 -5.97 -22.69
CA LEU A 291 4.55 -7.22 -22.78
C LEU A 291 3.06 -7.03 -22.48
N PHE A 292 2.72 -5.91 -21.83
CA PHE A 292 1.36 -5.51 -21.45
C PHE A 292 0.77 -4.46 -22.37
N ASP A 293 1.21 -4.42 -23.63
CA ASP A 293 0.78 -3.45 -24.63
C ASP A 293 -0.75 -3.45 -24.78
N GLY A 294 -1.38 -2.28 -24.67
CA GLY A 294 -2.84 -2.13 -24.67
C GLY A 294 -3.55 -2.45 -23.36
N TYR A 295 -2.81 -2.78 -22.31
CA TYR A 295 -3.32 -3.06 -20.94
C TYR A 295 -2.70 -2.12 -19.91
N ASP A 296 -3.25 -2.16 -18.70
CA ASP A 296 -2.65 -1.50 -17.56
C ASP A 296 -1.34 -2.23 -17.15
N TYR A 297 -0.20 -1.55 -17.27
CA TYR A 297 1.13 -2.10 -16.97
C TYR A 297 1.34 -2.44 -15.48
N TYR A 298 0.41 -2.09 -14.60
CA TYR A 298 0.49 -2.44 -13.17
C TYR A 298 0.51 -3.96 -12.92
N ASP A 299 0.08 -4.78 -13.87
CA ASP A 299 0.22 -6.23 -13.79
C ASP A 299 1.69 -6.71 -13.91
N ALA A 300 2.57 -5.86 -14.42
CA ALA A 300 4.01 -6.15 -14.48
C ALA A 300 4.65 -6.24 -13.08
N GLU A 301 4.20 -5.44 -12.12
CA GLU A 301 4.75 -5.48 -10.76
C GLU A 301 4.49 -6.83 -10.07
N PRO A 302 3.25 -7.35 -9.95
CA PRO A 302 3.01 -8.65 -9.34
C PRO A 302 3.72 -9.80 -10.05
N LEU A 303 3.82 -9.75 -11.39
CA LEU A 303 4.57 -10.75 -12.14
C LEU A 303 6.06 -10.72 -11.81
N THR A 304 6.65 -9.52 -11.74
CA THR A 304 8.05 -9.33 -11.33
C THR A 304 8.29 -9.88 -9.92
N TYR A 305 7.43 -9.56 -8.96
CA TYR A 305 7.56 -10.04 -7.58
C TYR A 305 7.47 -11.57 -7.49
N ASN A 306 6.58 -12.20 -8.25
CA ASN A 306 6.46 -13.65 -8.31
C ASN A 306 7.72 -14.31 -8.89
N ILE A 307 8.29 -13.74 -9.96
CA ILE A 307 9.55 -14.22 -10.55
C ILE A 307 10.70 -14.08 -9.55
N MET A 308 10.83 -12.90 -8.92
CA MET A 308 11.86 -12.66 -7.90
C MET A 308 11.75 -13.61 -6.72
N GLN A 309 10.53 -13.85 -6.22
CA GLN A 309 10.27 -14.78 -5.13
C GLN A 309 10.69 -16.22 -5.52
N THR A 310 10.42 -16.63 -6.74
CA THR A 310 10.84 -17.93 -7.26
C THR A 310 12.38 -18.04 -7.26
N LEU A 311 13.06 -17.04 -7.83
CA LEU A 311 14.51 -16.99 -7.86
C LEU A 311 15.16 -16.97 -6.45
N MET A 312 14.52 -16.28 -5.50
CA MET A 312 14.96 -16.28 -4.09
C MET A 312 14.83 -17.66 -3.45
N LYS A 313 13.69 -18.34 -3.63
CA LYS A 313 13.46 -19.70 -3.12
C LYS A 313 14.43 -20.71 -3.71
N GLU A 314 14.84 -20.53 -4.96
CA GLU A 314 15.85 -21.35 -5.65
C GLU A 314 17.29 -21.00 -5.23
N GLY A 315 17.50 -19.98 -4.39
CA GLY A 315 18.83 -19.50 -4.02
C GLY A 315 19.59 -18.83 -5.16
N ARG A 316 18.92 -18.41 -6.21
CA ARG A 316 19.49 -17.82 -7.44
C ARG A 316 19.53 -16.29 -7.43
N LEU A 317 18.97 -15.62 -6.42
CA LEU A 317 18.96 -14.19 -6.31
C LEU A 317 19.83 -13.71 -5.14
N ARG A 318 20.82 -12.86 -5.44
CA ARG A 318 21.57 -12.12 -4.45
C ARG A 318 21.00 -10.72 -4.32
N THR A 319 20.88 -10.24 -3.08
CA THR A 319 20.39 -8.90 -2.76
C THR A 319 21.45 -8.12 -1.97
N GLU A 320 21.59 -6.84 -2.29
CA GLU A 320 22.38 -5.86 -1.54
C GLU A 320 21.53 -4.61 -1.32
N ILE A 321 21.66 -3.99 -0.15
CA ILE A 321 20.93 -2.76 0.18
C ILE A 321 21.87 -1.56 0.05
N ILE A 322 21.49 -0.60 -0.77
CA ILE A 322 22.12 0.71 -0.86
C ILE A 322 21.19 1.79 -0.30
N ARG A 323 21.72 2.98 -0.02
CA ARG A 323 20.89 4.15 0.35
C ARG A 323 20.81 5.11 -0.82
N ARG A 324 19.63 5.60 -1.14
CA ARG A 324 19.43 6.64 -2.16
C ARG A 324 18.86 7.93 -1.56
N PRO A 325 19.24 9.10 -2.07
CA PRO A 325 18.71 10.37 -1.59
C PRO A 325 17.23 10.53 -1.95
N GLY A 326 16.49 11.19 -1.04
CA GLY A 326 15.12 11.65 -1.27
C GLY A 326 15.07 13.06 -1.90
N LYS A 327 13.86 13.56 -2.12
CA LYS A 327 13.62 14.95 -2.56
C LYS A 327 13.89 15.97 -1.46
N LEU A 328 13.76 15.58 -0.20
CA LEU A 328 14.04 16.42 0.94
C LEU A 328 15.48 16.22 1.39
N GLU A 329 16.17 17.32 1.68
CA GLU A 329 17.55 17.31 2.15
C GLU A 329 17.70 16.48 3.42
N GLY A 330 18.74 15.65 3.47
CA GLY A 330 19.02 14.77 4.60
C GLY A 330 18.16 13.51 4.69
N ILE A 331 17.16 13.35 3.81
CA ILE A 331 16.32 12.14 3.77
C ILE A 331 16.88 11.16 2.75
N THR A 332 17.17 9.95 3.21
CA THR A 332 17.59 8.83 2.34
C THR A 332 16.70 7.62 2.59
N ALA A 333 16.58 6.76 1.60
CA ALA A 333 15.80 5.52 1.69
C ALA A 333 16.64 4.31 1.29
N PRO A 334 16.37 3.13 1.86
CA PRO A 334 16.98 1.88 1.42
C PRO A 334 16.48 1.55 0.00
N GLN A 335 17.36 0.94 -0.80
CA GLN A 335 17.03 0.40 -2.11
C GLN A 335 17.75 -0.92 -2.29
N ASN A 336 16.99 -1.99 -2.54
CA ASN A 336 17.55 -3.29 -2.88
C ASN A 336 18.12 -3.26 -4.30
N ARG A 337 19.31 -3.83 -4.44
CA ARG A 337 19.94 -4.15 -5.70
C ARG A 337 20.07 -5.66 -5.83
N TYR A 338 19.83 -6.16 -7.00
CA TYR A 338 19.68 -7.58 -7.26
C TYR A 338 20.65 -8.06 -8.33
N TRP A 339 21.14 -9.28 -8.16
CA TRP A 339 22.00 -10.00 -9.09
C TRP A 339 21.56 -11.46 -9.15
N LEU A 340 21.73 -12.06 -10.33
CA LEU A 340 21.60 -13.50 -10.46
C LEU A 340 22.85 -14.17 -9.89
N VAL A 341 22.67 -15.17 -9.03
CA VAL A 341 23.74 -16.05 -8.59
C VAL A 341 24.01 -17.06 -9.71
N LYS A 342 25.30 -17.30 -9.99
CA LYS A 342 25.76 -18.23 -11.02
C LYS A 342 25.52 -19.66 -10.61
#